data_d88c7529dcfaa0a8c60bc3c77f26fb99
#
_entry.id   d88c7529dcfaa0a8c60bc3c77f26fb99
#
_cell.length_a   1.000
_cell.length_b   1.000
_cell.length_c   1.000
_cell.angle_alpha   90.00
_cell.angle_beta   90.00
_cell.angle_gamma   90.00
#
_symmetry.space_group_name_H-M   'P 1'
#
loop_
_entity.id
_entity.type
_entity.pdbx_description
1 polymer ?
#
loop_
_entity_poly.entity_id
_entity_poly.type
_entity_poly.pdbx_seq_one_letter_code
_entity_poly.pdbx_strand_id
1 'polypeptide(L)'
;TANSEEQVRNIYRPLVATILLGPLKELMRVRDTFIRILQPGREGEADALDLDRIDVVTASAKSRLGNPITDAEQDEAGLYTKSNGMIAVATTQRRGAAGMGGRTHAWTNAWDPGEDSYAQQVFENAEDDVFVFYRNPDLAKSLRHRDGRPLDFNLKSERLKMLEYVYRGSPWVDLNSIESEAKALMKTDPTQAERFFGNRLVQGGGAWLEDGLWESCYAGA
;
A
#
# COMPACT_ATOMS: atom_id res chain seq x y z
N THR A 1 9.26 0.02 4.30
CA THR A 1 9.73 -0.59 3.04
C THR A 1 8.99 0.01 1.87
N ALA A 2 9.66 0.35 0.80
CA ALA A 2 9.04 0.83 -0.43
C ALA A 2 9.89 0.49 -1.65
N ASN A 3 9.30 0.64 -2.85
CA ASN A 3 9.92 0.26 -4.12
C ASN A 3 11.15 1.11 -4.47
N SER A 4 11.18 2.38 -4.07
CA SER A 4 12.30 3.29 -4.30
C SER A 4 12.77 3.98 -3.02
N GLU A 5 14.01 4.49 -3.05
CA GLU A 5 14.57 5.27 -1.94
C GLU A 5 13.79 6.57 -1.71
N GLU A 6 13.31 7.21 -2.77
CA GLU A 6 12.52 8.43 -2.66
C GLU A 6 11.17 8.18 -1.97
N GLN A 7 10.47 7.10 -2.31
CA GLN A 7 9.23 6.72 -1.63
C GLN A 7 9.46 6.44 -0.15
N VAL A 8 10.53 5.70 0.19
CA VAL A 8 10.86 5.47 1.61
C VAL A 8 11.12 6.79 2.33
N ARG A 9 11.80 7.74 1.70
CA ARG A 9 12.06 9.07 2.30
C ARG A 9 10.78 9.85 2.59
N ASN A 10 9.73 9.67 1.80
CA ASN A 10 8.42 10.31 2.03
C ASN A 10 7.77 9.86 3.34
N ILE A 11 8.04 8.64 3.79
CA ILE A 11 7.60 8.13 5.10
C ILE A 11 8.63 8.47 6.19
N TYR A 12 9.91 8.29 5.89
CA TYR A 12 10.98 8.44 6.87
C TYR A 12 11.14 9.88 7.36
N ARG A 13 11.05 10.87 6.49
CA ARG A 13 11.19 12.29 6.87
C ARG A 13 10.13 12.78 7.86
N PRO A 14 8.81 12.53 7.64
CA PRO A 14 7.79 12.85 8.64
C PRO A 14 7.99 12.13 9.96
N LEU A 15 8.40 10.85 9.94
CA LEU A 15 8.71 10.08 11.13
C LEU A 15 9.87 10.74 11.91
N VAL A 16 10.95 11.09 11.23
CA VAL A 16 12.09 11.83 11.82
C VAL A 16 11.65 13.15 12.44
N ALA A 17 10.85 13.93 11.71
CA ALA A 17 10.32 15.20 12.22
C ALA A 17 9.47 14.99 13.49
N THR A 18 8.60 13.99 13.48
CA THR A 18 7.76 13.64 14.64
C THR A 18 8.60 13.25 15.85
N ILE A 19 9.68 12.48 15.66
CA ILE A 19 10.58 12.07 16.72
C ILE A 19 11.33 13.30 17.27
N LEU A 20 11.96 14.11 16.41
CA LEU A 20 12.82 15.23 16.82
C LEU A 20 12.04 16.38 17.47
N LEU A 21 10.78 16.56 17.10
CA LEU A 21 9.90 17.60 17.64
C LEU A 21 8.99 17.09 18.77
N GLY A 22 8.93 15.77 18.99
CA GLY A 22 8.05 15.13 19.93
C GLY A 22 8.75 14.60 21.18
N PRO A 23 7.99 13.93 22.06
CA PRO A 23 8.50 13.37 23.32
C PRO A 23 9.47 12.20 23.14
N LEU A 24 9.54 11.61 21.93
CA LEU A 24 10.41 10.47 21.65
C LEU A 24 11.87 10.87 21.39
N LYS A 25 12.18 12.17 21.32
CA LYS A 25 13.51 12.68 21.01
C LYS A 25 14.62 12.10 21.91
N GLU A 26 14.34 11.98 23.20
CA GLU A 26 15.30 11.45 24.17
C GLU A 26 15.42 9.92 24.14
N LEU A 27 14.43 9.25 23.54
CA LEU A 27 14.36 7.78 23.45
C LEU A 27 14.85 7.24 22.10
N MET A 28 15.15 8.12 21.14
CA MET A 28 15.51 7.69 19.78
C MET A 28 16.68 8.51 19.24
N ARG A 29 17.60 7.84 18.55
CA ARG A 29 18.68 8.47 17.80
C ARG A 29 18.48 8.29 16.31
N VAL A 30 18.23 9.40 15.64
CA VAL A 30 18.04 9.44 14.18
C VAL A 30 19.38 9.37 13.45
N ARG A 31 19.45 8.57 12.39
CA ARG A 31 20.53 8.48 11.40
C ARG A 31 19.95 8.61 10.00
N ASP A 32 20.78 8.64 8.98
CA ASP A 32 20.32 8.84 7.60
C ASP A 32 19.44 7.70 7.06
N THR A 33 19.71 6.45 7.48
CA THR A 33 19.05 5.24 6.96
C THR A 33 18.38 4.39 8.03
N PHE A 34 18.49 4.77 9.29
CA PHE A 34 17.85 4.05 10.39
C PHE A 34 17.65 4.95 11.61
N ILE A 35 16.77 4.54 12.49
CA ILE A 35 16.55 5.17 13.79
C ILE A 35 16.83 4.11 14.85
N ARG A 36 17.72 4.43 15.79
CA ARG A 36 18.00 3.57 16.93
C ARG A 36 17.03 3.90 18.07
N ILE A 37 16.48 2.87 18.70
CA ILE A 37 15.65 3.01 19.89
C ILE A 37 16.56 2.82 21.12
N LEU A 38 16.58 3.81 22.00
CA LEU A 38 17.37 3.79 23.22
C LEU A 38 16.57 3.17 24.35
N GLN A 39 17.15 2.19 25.03
CA GLN A 39 16.55 1.65 26.24
C GLN A 39 17.00 2.45 27.46
N PRO A 40 16.09 3.06 28.24
CA PRO A 40 16.44 3.80 29.44
C PRO A 40 17.24 2.93 30.42
N GLY A 41 18.34 3.47 30.93
CA GLY A 41 19.25 2.75 31.83
C GLY A 41 20.29 1.85 31.15
N ARG A 42 20.28 1.77 29.80
CA ARG A 42 21.26 0.99 29.02
C ARG A 42 21.96 1.83 27.95
N GLU A 43 22.11 3.13 28.21
CA GLU A 43 22.63 4.10 27.23
C GLU A 43 24.04 3.74 26.72
N GLY A 44 24.88 3.15 27.57
CA GLY A 44 26.23 2.70 27.20
C GLY A 44 26.27 1.35 26.47
N GLU A 45 25.29 0.49 26.72
CA GLU A 45 25.20 -0.84 26.09
C GLU A 45 24.50 -0.80 24.73
N ALA A 46 23.55 0.12 24.55
CA ALA A 46 22.77 0.27 23.32
C ALA A 46 23.64 0.55 22.09
N ASP A 47 24.77 1.26 22.27
CA ASP A 47 25.73 1.54 21.20
C ASP A 47 26.49 0.28 20.73
N ALA A 48 26.63 -0.72 21.61
CA ALA A 48 27.33 -1.98 21.28
C ALA A 48 26.43 -3.03 20.63
N LEU A 49 25.14 -3.07 20.96
CA LEU A 49 24.27 -4.16 20.54
C LEU A 49 23.44 -3.87 19.29
N ASP A 50 23.17 -2.60 18.95
CA ASP A 50 22.42 -2.13 17.76
C ASP A 50 21.17 -2.98 17.39
N LEU A 51 20.47 -3.50 18.42
CA LEU A 51 19.41 -4.49 18.24
C LEU A 51 18.06 -3.86 17.97
N ASP A 52 17.73 -2.77 18.69
CA ASP A 52 16.42 -2.13 18.59
C ASP A 52 16.48 -0.91 17.67
N ARG A 53 16.03 -1.10 16.43
CA ARG A 53 16.08 -0.03 15.44
C ARG A 53 14.98 -0.13 14.39
N ILE A 54 14.69 0.99 13.77
CA ILE A 54 13.82 1.13 12.61
C ILE A 54 14.70 1.33 11.38
N ASP A 55 14.64 0.39 10.44
CA ASP A 55 15.43 0.42 9.21
C ASP A 55 14.62 0.89 8.01
N VAL A 56 15.28 1.66 7.14
CA VAL A 56 14.80 1.92 5.78
C VAL A 56 15.20 0.74 4.88
N VAL A 57 14.22 0.13 4.20
CA VAL A 57 14.45 -1.02 3.32
C VAL A 57 13.90 -0.73 1.91
N THR A 58 14.71 -0.99 0.89
CA THR A 58 14.36 -0.90 -0.53
C THR A 58 14.72 -2.20 -1.25
N ALA A 59 14.34 -2.33 -2.52
CA ALA A 59 14.68 -3.48 -3.36
C ALA A 59 16.18 -3.80 -3.41
N SER A 60 17.03 -2.78 -3.28
CA SER A 60 18.50 -2.94 -3.28
C SER A 60 19.08 -3.41 -1.95
N ALA A 61 18.30 -3.36 -0.86
CA ALA A 61 18.75 -3.69 0.49
C ALA A 61 18.72 -5.21 0.80
N LYS A 62 19.02 -6.06 -0.16
CA LYS A 62 19.01 -7.53 -0.03
C LYS A 62 19.83 -8.07 1.15
N SER A 63 20.89 -7.38 1.53
CA SER A 63 21.76 -7.77 2.67
C SER A 63 21.10 -7.68 4.05
N ARG A 64 19.96 -7.00 4.16
CA ARG A 64 19.21 -6.86 5.44
C ARG A 64 18.05 -7.86 5.56
N LEU A 65 17.83 -8.66 4.51
CA LEU A 65 16.83 -9.71 4.53
C LEU A 65 17.34 -10.88 5.37
N GLY A 66 16.67 -11.17 6.46
CA GLY A 66 17.05 -12.25 7.39
C GLY A 66 17.25 -11.79 8.83
N ASN A 67 17.26 -10.48 9.09
CA ASN A 67 17.22 -9.99 10.46
C ASN A 67 15.88 -10.29 11.11
N PRO A 68 15.84 -10.59 12.42
CA PRO A 68 14.60 -10.70 13.17
C PRO A 68 13.81 -9.38 13.04
N ILE A 69 12.54 -9.47 12.72
CA ILE A 69 11.67 -8.31 12.52
C ILE A 69 10.44 -8.45 13.40
N THR A 70 10.11 -7.44 14.18
CA THR A 70 8.88 -7.43 15.00
C THR A 70 7.75 -6.66 14.30
N ASP A 71 8.11 -5.75 13.39
CA ASP A 71 7.14 -4.95 12.65
C ASP A 71 7.70 -4.57 11.27
N ALA A 72 6.88 -4.63 10.22
CA ALA A 72 7.27 -4.23 8.88
C ALA A 72 6.15 -3.47 8.17
N GLU A 73 6.41 -2.20 7.88
CA GLU A 73 5.55 -1.33 7.08
C GLU A 73 5.95 -1.42 5.60
N GLN A 74 5.03 -1.85 4.74
CA GLN A 74 5.21 -2.08 3.31
C GLN A 74 4.32 -1.10 2.54
N ASP A 75 4.92 -0.04 2.02
CA ASP A 75 4.21 1.02 1.31
C ASP A 75 4.15 0.75 -0.19
N GLU A 76 3.00 1.07 -0.79
CA GLU A 76 2.71 0.80 -2.20
C GLU A 76 2.89 -0.69 -2.58
N ALA A 77 2.40 -1.59 -1.73
CA ALA A 77 2.54 -3.04 -1.90
C ALA A 77 1.88 -3.58 -3.18
N GLY A 78 0.95 -2.83 -3.77
CA GLY A 78 0.38 -3.09 -5.10
C GLY A 78 1.36 -2.92 -6.26
N LEU A 79 2.50 -2.26 -6.03
CA LEU A 79 3.59 -2.12 -6.99
C LEU A 79 4.73 -3.13 -6.78
N TYR A 80 4.60 -4.04 -5.80
CA TYR A 80 5.60 -5.07 -5.55
C TYR A 80 5.38 -6.24 -6.48
N THR A 81 6.25 -6.40 -7.46
CA THR A 81 6.18 -7.43 -8.49
C THR A 81 7.39 -8.37 -8.46
N LYS A 82 7.31 -9.47 -9.19
CA LYS A 82 8.45 -10.38 -9.38
C LYS A 82 9.59 -9.67 -10.13
N SER A 83 9.25 -8.84 -11.11
CA SER A 83 10.20 -8.15 -11.98
C SER A 83 11.09 -7.14 -11.23
N ASN A 84 10.54 -6.43 -10.24
CA ASN A 84 11.32 -5.49 -9.41
C ASN A 84 11.93 -6.14 -8.15
N GLY A 85 11.65 -7.42 -7.90
CA GLY A 85 12.18 -8.18 -6.77
C GLY A 85 11.53 -7.88 -5.42
N MET A 86 10.55 -6.98 -5.36
CA MET A 86 9.93 -6.54 -4.10
C MET A 86 9.03 -7.60 -3.46
N ILE A 87 8.45 -8.51 -4.23
CA ILE A 87 7.71 -9.66 -3.67
C ILE A 87 8.63 -10.49 -2.76
N ALA A 88 9.86 -10.75 -3.21
CA ALA A 88 10.83 -11.51 -2.40
C ALA A 88 11.20 -10.79 -1.09
N VAL A 89 11.37 -9.45 -1.15
CA VAL A 89 11.62 -8.62 0.03
C VAL A 89 10.46 -8.69 1.01
N ALA A 90 9.24 -8.44 0.56
CA ALA A 90 8.03 -8.43 1.39
C ALA A 90 7.76 -9.81 2.02
N THR A 91 7.92 -10.89 1.24
CA THR A 91 7.77 -12.27 1.72
C THR A 91 8.81 -12.61 2.78
N THR A 92 10.05 -12.17 2.61
CA THR A 92 11.12 -12.39 3.60
C THR A 92 10.83 -11.64 4.90
N GLN A 93 10.33 -10.41 4.82
CA GLN A 93 9.91 -9.65 5.98
C GLN A 93 8.75 -10.33 6.73
N ARG A 94 7.74 -10.81 6.01
CA ARG A 94 6.62 -11.56 6.59
C ARG A 94 7.10 -12.79 7.36
N ARG A 95 8.03 -13.56 6.78
CA ARG A 95 8.63 -14.74 7.44
C ARG A 95 9.45 -14.36 8.67
N GLY A 96 10.25 -13.30 8.57
CA GLY A 96 11.03 -12.77 9.68
C GLY A 96 10.14 -12.30 10.83
N ALA A 97 9.07 -11.59 10.54
CA ALA A 97 8.09 -11.15 11.52
C ALA A 97 7.37 -12.36 12.19
N ALA A 98 6.94 -13.35 11.42
CA ALA A 98 6.29 -14.54 11.94
C ALA A 98 7.18 -15.28 12.94
N GLY A 99 8.49 -15.40 12.68
CA GLY A 99 9.47 -16.03 13.60
C GLY A 99 9.62 -15.30 14.93
N MET A 100 9.29 -14.02 14.98
CA MET A 100 9.37 -13.17 16.18
C MET A 100 8.01 -12.91 16.84
N GLY A 101 6.91 -13.50 16.34
CA GLY A 101 5.55 -13.15 16.77
C GLY A 101 5.16 -11.72 16.39
N GLY A 102 5.81 -11.17 15.37
CA GLY A 102 5.63 -9.81 14.87
C GLY A 102 4.53 -9.73 13.81
N ARG A 103 4.45 -8.57 13.13
CA ARG A 103 3.40 -8.22 12.14
C ARG A 103 3.98 -7.60 10.88
N THR A 104 3.21 -7.67 9.81
CA THR A 104 3.46 -6.90 8.60
C THR A 104 2.21 -6.13 8.20
N HIS A 105 2.37 -4.87 7.81
CA HIS A 105 1.30 -4.02 7.34
C HIS A 105 1.60 -3.63 5.89
N ALA A 106 0.70 -3.99 4.98
CA ALA A 106 0.80 -3.66 3.57
C ALA A 106 -0.22 -2.58 3.21
N TRP A 107 0.26 -1.45 2.72
CA TRP A 107 -0.54 -0.29 2.32
C TRP A 107 -0.46 -0.14 0.81
N THR A 108 -1.59 0.12 0.18
CA THR A 108 -1.63 0.34 -1.27
C THR A 108 -2.96 0.95 -1.72
N ASN A 109 -2.95 1.59 -2.88
CA ASN A 109 -4.14 1.78 -3.70
C ASN A 109 -4.52 0.46 -4.38
N ALA A 110 -5.65 0.42 -5.09
CA ALA A 110 -6.00 -0.74 -5.88
C ALA A 110 -4.90 -1.07 -6.90
N TRP A 111 -4.49 -2.32 -6.92
CA TRP A 111 -3.45 -2.84 -7.81
C TRP A 111 -3.98 -3.10 -9.23
N ASP A 112 -3.06 -3.34 -10.17
CA ASP A 112 -3.42 -3.88 -11.48
C ASP A 112 -3.59 -5.39 -11.39
N PRO A 113 -4.78 -5.95 -11.67
CA PRO A 113 -5.01 -7.40 -11.62
C PRO A 113 -4.12 -8.21 -12.58
N GLY A 114 -3.58 -7.57 -13.62
CA GLY A 114 -2.66 -8.22 -14.56
C GLY A 114 -1.21 -8.36 -14.09
N GLU A 115 -0.82 -7.72 -12.98
CA GLU A 115 0.59 -7.69 -12.55
C GLU A 115 0.97 -8.75 -11.51
N ASP A 116 0.02 -9.49 -10.94
CA ASP A 116 0.27 -10.49 -9.89
C ASP A 116 1.11 -9.91 -8.74
N SER A 117 0.71 -8.72 -8.24
CA SER A 117 1.46 -8.00 -7.23
C SER A 117 1.38 -8.69 -5.85
N TYR A 118 2.29 -8.33 -4.94
CA TYR A 118 2.29 -8.84 -3.57
C TYR A 118 0.97 -8.55 -2.83
N ALA A 119 0.43 -7.33 -2.97
CA ALA A 119 -0.85 -6.98 -2.36
C ALA A 119 -2.00 -7.83 -2.91
N GLN A 120 -2.01 -8.09 -4.22
CA GLN A 120 -2.97 -9.00 -4.85
C GLN A 120 -2.87 -10.41 -4.27
N GLN A 121 -1.66 -10.98 -4.24
CA GLN A 121 -1.44 -12.32 -3.70
C GLN A 121 -1.88 -12.45 -2.24
N VAL A 122 -1.60 -11.43 -1.41
CA VAL A 122 -2.03 -11.42 -0.01
C VAL A 122 -3.54 -11.32 0.11
N PHE A 123 -4.18 -10.49 -0.73
CA PHE A 123 -5.63 -10.30 -0.72
C PHE A 123 -6.39 -11.55 -1.19
N GLU A 124 -5.97 -12.14 -2.30
CA GLU A 124 -6.63 -13.32 -2.90
C GLU A 124 -6.44 -14.59 -2.07
N ASN A 125 -5.32 -14.68 -1.33
CA ASN A 125 -5.01 -15.82 -0.45
C ASN A 125 -5.14 -15.46 1.03
N ALA A 126 -5.96 -14.45 1.37
CA ALA A 126 -6.14 -14.03 2.75
C ALA A 126 -6.80 -15.15 3.57
N GLU A 127 -6.10 -15.56 4.64
CA GLU A 127 -6.59 -16.47 5.67
C GLU A 127 -7.03 -15.70 6.92
N ASP A 128 -7.48 -16.39 7.95
CA ASP A 128 -8.03 -15.80 9.19
C ASP A 128 -7.05 -14.89 9.94
N ASP A 129 -5.75 -15.03 9.70
CA ASP A 129 -4.67 -14.21 10.27
C ASP A 129 -4.42 -12.89 9.52
N VAL A 130 -5.10 -12.67 8.39
CA VAL A 130 -4.97 -11.47 7.55
C VAL A 130 -6.17 -10.55 7.74
N PHE A 131 -5.95 -9.40 8.37
CA PHE A 131 -6.94 -8.33 8.41
C PHE A 131 -6.89 -7.52 7.11
N VAL A 132 -8.01 -7.50 6.38
CA VAL A 132 -8.16 -6.72 5.14
C VAL A 132 -9.09 -5.53 5.38
N PHE A 133 -8.59 -4.32 5.09
CA PHE A 133 -9.38 -3.11 5.05
C PHE A 133 -9.37 -2.55 3.62
N TYR A 134 -10.48 -2.72 2.91
CA TYR A 134 -10.58 -2.33 1.50
C TYR A 134 -11.88 -1.57 1.21
N ARG A 135 -11.75 -0.30 0.82
CA ARG A 135 -12.87 0.54 0.41
C ARG A 135 -13.03 0.55 -1.11
N ASN A 136 -13.51 -0.55 -1.66
CA ASN A 136 -13.88 -0.62 -3.07
C ASN A 136 -15.34 -0.15 -3.26
N PRO A 137 -15.60 0.92 -4.05
CA PRO A 137 -16.94 1.40 -4.34
C PRO A 137 -17.85 0.33 -4.97
N ASP A 138 -17.29 -0.56 -5.79
CA ASP A 138 -18.05 -1.62 -6.48
C ASP A 138 -18.61 -2.68 -5.52
N LEU A 139 -18.02 -2.82 -4.34
CA LEU A 139 -18.51 -3.71 -3.28
C LEU A 139 -19.56 -3.03 -2.39
N ALA A 140 -19.69 -1.72 -2.47
CA ALA A 140 -20.62 -0.94 -1.66
C ALA A 140 -22.02 -0.91 -2.27
N LYS A 141 -22.97 -1.65 -1.68
CA LYS A 141 -24.38 -1.69 -2.16
C LYS A 141 -25.01 -0.29 -2.26
N SER A 142 -24.63 0.64 -1.38
CA SER A 142 -25.11 2.03 -1.37
C SER A 142 -24.61 2.89 -2.54
N LEU A 143 -23.60 2.42 -3.27
CA LEU A 143 -23.00 3.10 -4.42
C LEU A 143 -23.37 2.44 -5.75
N ARG A 144 -24.55 1.85 -5.83
CA ARG A 144 -25.09 1.29 -7.06
C ARG A 144 -26.33 2.04 -7.50
N HIS A 145 -26.59 2.03 -8.80
CA HIS A 145 -27.86 2.44 -9.35
C HIS A 145 -29.00 1.53 -8.87
N ARG A 146 -30.25 1.99 -9.01
CA ARG A 146 -31.45 1.20 -8.62
C ARG A 146 -31.56 -0.13 -9.34
N ASP A 147 -31.00 -0.23 -10.55
CA ASP A 147 -30.95 -1.44 -11.38
C ASP A 147 -29.73 -2.34 -11.06
N GLY A 148 -28.95 -1.99 -10.05
CA GLY A 148 -27.79 -2.77 -9.58
C GLY A 148 -26.47 -2.47 -10.30
N ARG A 149 -26.48 -1.64 -11.36
CA ARG A 149 -25.24 -1.27 -12.06
C ARG A 149 -24.29 -0.49 -11.15
N PRO A 150 -22.97 -0.68 -11.29
CA PRO A 150 -21.97 0.14 -10.62
C PRO A 150 -22.06 1.59 -11.12
N LEU A 151 -21.54 2.54 -10.31
CA LEU A 151 -21.39 3.92 -10.74
C LEU A 151 -20.32 4.04 -11.84
N ASP A 152 -20.53 5.00 -12.74
CA ASP A 152 -19.58 5.28 -13.81
C ASP A 152 -18.56 6.34 -13.37
N PHE A 153 -17.28 5.97 -13.33
CA PHE A 153 -16.20 6.88 -12.95
C PHE A 153 -16.01 8.03 -13.95
N ASN A 154 -16.47 7.89 -15.20
CA ASN A 154 -16.42 8.96 -16.20
C ASN A 154 -17.38 10.11 -15.88
N LEU A 155 -18.48 9.83 -15.18
CA LEU A 155 -19.48 10.83 -14.79
C LEU A 155 -19.06 11.56 -13.53
N LYS A 156 -18.82 12.87 -13.60
CA LYS A 156 -18.34 13.69 -12.47
C LYS A 156 -19.16 13.49 -11.19
N SER A 157 -20.49 13.48 -11.30
CA SER A 157 -21.39 13.35 -10.14
C SER A 157 -21.29 11.97 -9.46
N GLU A 158 -20.99 10.93 -10.23
CA GLU A 158 -20.83 9.57 -9.74
C GLU A 158 -19.43 9.35 -9.20
N ARG A 159 -18.42 9.88 -9.90
CA ARG A 159 -17.05 9.91 -9.44
C ARG A 159 -16.91 10.57 -8.06
N LEU A 160 -17.53 11.74 -7.85
CA LEU A 160 -17.52 12.41 -6.55
C LEU A 160 -18.08 11.53 -5.43
N LYS A 161 -19.19 10.81 -5.66
CA LYS A 161 -19.75 9.87 -4.67
C LYS A 161 -18.79 8.73 -4.34
N MET A 162 -18.07 8.21 -5.34
CA MET A 162 -17.04 7.19 -5.13
C MET A 162 -15.87 7.75 -4.32
N LEU A 163 -15.38 8.94 -4.66
CA LEU A 163 -14.31 9.61 -3.92
C LEU A 163 -14.71 9.89 -2.46
N GLU A 164 -15.92 10.39 -2.20
CA GLU A 164 -16.45 10.57 -0.85
C GLU A 164 -16.44 9.27 -0.04
N TYR A 165 -16.75 8.16 -0.69
CA TYR A 165 -16.72 6.85 -0.04
C TYR A 165 -15.29 6.38 0.25
N VAL A 166 -14.39 6.47 -0.73
CA VAL A 166 -13.00 6.04 -0.62
C VAL A 166 -12.27 6.83 0.47
N TYR A 167 -12.41 8.16 0.44
CA TYR A 167 -11.72 9.07 1.37
C TYR A 167 -12.49 9.33 2.67
N ARG A 168 -13.56 8.57 2.93
CA ARG A 168 -14.32 8.71 4.18
C ARG A 168 -13.42 8.50 5.40
N GLY A 169 -13.42 9.47 6.32
CA GLY A 169 -12.61 9.44 7.53
C GLY A 169 -11.27 10.15 7.39
N SER A 170 -11.01 10.76 6.23
CA SER A 170 -9.81 11.58 5.96
C SER A 170 -10.20 13.06 5.80
N PRO A 171 -10.55 13.77 6.89
CA PRO A 171 -11.09 15.13 6.80
C PRO A 171 -10.10 16.18 6.31
N TRP A 172 -8.83 15.82 6.24
CA TRP A 172 -7.75 16.66 5.69
C TRP A 172 -7.65 16.62 4.17
N VAL A 173 -8.39 15.72 3.50
CA VAL A 173 -8.36 15.58 2.04
C VAL A 173 -9.34 16.56 1.39
N ASP A 174 -8.84 17.36 0.46
CA ASP A 174 -9.69 18.18 -0.42
C ASP A 174 -10.18 17.35 -1.61
N LEU A 175 -11.44 16.91 -1.55
CA LEU A 175 -12.06 16.09 -2.59
C LEU A 175 -12.17 16.80 -3.95
N ASN A 176 -12.22 18.13 -3.98
CA ASN A 176 -12.25 18.86 -5.25
C ASN A 176 -10.89 18.81 -5.95
N SER A 177 -9.81 18.91 -5.20
CA SER A 177 -8.46 18.74 -5.72
C SER A 177 -8.24 17.31 -6.21
N ILE A 178 -8.66 16.30 -5.44
CA ILE A 178 -8.59 14.88 -5.84
C ILE A 178 -9.42 14.64 -7.12
N GLU A 179 -10.62 15.19 -7.22
CA GLU A 179 -11.45 15.07 -8.44
C GLU A 179 -10.79 15.68 -9.66
N SER A 180 -10.16 16.84 -9.49
CA SER A 180 -9.43 17.51 -10.57
C SER A 180 -8.26 16.68 -11.06
N GLU A 181 -7.47 16.12 -10.17
CA GLU A 181 -6.35 15.22 -10.50
C GLU A 181 -6.82 13.91 -11.15
N ALA A 182 -7.88 13.29 -10.61
CA ALA A 182 -8.48 12.11 -11.21
C ALA A 182 -8.93 12.39 -12.65
N LYS A 183 -9.62 13.53 -12.89
CA LYS A 183 -10.03 13.96 -14.21
C LYS A 183 -8.85 14.24 -15.15
N ALA A 184 -7.75 14.77 -14.64
CA ALA A 184 -6.54 14.99 -15.43
C ALA A 184 -5.91 13.67 -15.85
N LEU A 185 -5.75 12.73 -14.92
CA LEU A 185 -5.19 11.40 -15.20
C LEU A 185 -6.08 10.56 -16.14
N MET A 186 -7.39 10.67 -16.04
CA MET A 186 -8.33 9.98 -16.94
C MET A 186 -8.13 10.31 -18.42
N LYS A 187 -7.51 11.45 -18.76
CA LYS A 187 -7.24 11.81 -20.16
C LYS A 187 -6.10 11.02 -20.78
N THR A 188 -5.20 10.50 -19.97
CA THR A 188 -4.00 9.77 -20.39
C THR A 188 -4.06 8.29 -20.03
N ASP A 189 -4.57 7.97 -18.84
CA ASP A 189 -4.72 6.61 -18.34
C ASP A 189 -6.00 6.49 -17.49
N PRO A 190 -7.15 6.22 -18.12
CA PRO A 190 -8.41 6.09 -17.40
C PRO A 190 -8.40 4.97 -16.35
N THR A 191 -7.79 3.83 -16.66
CA THR A 191 -7.73 2.67 -15.76
C THR A 191 -6.87 2.93 -14.53
N GLN A 192 -5.73 3.62 -14.71
CA GLN A 192 -4.91 4.04 -13.59
C GLN A 192 -5.65 5.07 -12.71
N ALA A 193 -6.41 6.00 -13.30
CA ALA A 193 -7.20 6.95 -12.53
C ALA A 193 -8.26 6.26 -11.65
N GLU A 194 -8.94 5.25 -12.18
CA GLU A 194 -9.91 4.46 -11.43
C GLU A 194 -9.27 3.65 -10.30
N ARG A 195 -8.11 3.05 -10.54
CA ARG A 195 -7.36 2.31 -9.51
C ARG A 195 -6.83 3.25 -8.43
N PHE A 196 -6.16 4.31 -8.84
CA PHE A 196 -5.43 5.19 -7.92
C PHE A 196 -6.37 6.05 -7.07
N PHE A 197 -7.35 6.70 -7.68
CA PHE A 197 -8.28 7.59 -6.97
C PHE A 197 -9.59 6.90 -6.56
N GLY A 198 -10.12 6.05 -7.43
CA GLY A 198 -11.37 5.35 -7.19
C GLY A 198 -11.22 4.08 -6.36
N ASN A 199 -10.01 3.63 -6.11
CA ASN A 199 -9.70 2.39 -5.39
C ASN A 199 -10.46 1.17 -5.93
N ARG A 200 -10.61 1.10 -7.26
CA ARG A 200 -11.31 0.03 -7.99
C ARG A 200 -10.32 -0.93 -8.61
N LEU A 201 -10.64 -2.22 -8.61
CA LEU A 201 -9.85 -3.21 -9.35
C LEU A 201 -10.27 -3.17 -10.81
N VAL A 202 -9.51 -2.44 -11.61
CA VAL A 202 -9.70 -2.33 -13.05
C VAL A 202 -8.43 -2.81 -13.74
N GLN A 203 -8.57 -3.72 -14.69
CA GLN A 203 -7.45 -4.24 -15.44
C GLN A 203 -6.83 -3.16 -16.33
N GLY A 204 -5.50 -3.05 -16.32
CA GLY A 204 -4.79 -2.08 -17.13
C GLY A 204 -4.99 -2.28 -18.63
N GLY A 205 -4.87 -1.21 -19.41
CA GLY A 205 -5.15 -1.21 -20.86
C GLY A 205 -4.21 -2.04 -21.75
N GLY A 206 -3.37 -2.89 -21.14
CA GLY A 206 -2.57 -3.90 -21.81
C GLY A 206 -3.24 -5.26 -21.94
N ALA A 207 -4.44 -5.44 -21.42
CA ALA A 207 -5.20 -6.67 -21.62
C ALA A 207 -5.62 -6.77 -23.09
N TRP A 208 -5.22 -7.86 -23.73
CA TRP A 208 -5.56 -8.15 -25.14
C TRP A 208 -7.08 -8.38 -25.36
N LEU A 209 -7.80 -8.76 -24.31
CA LEU A 209 -9.24 -8.96 -24.30
C LEU A 209 -9.88 -8.11 -23.19
N GLU A 210 -11.08 -7.58 -23.46
CA GLU A 210 -11.91 -6.96 -22.42
C GLU A 210 -12.27 -7.98 -21.35
N ASP A 211 -12.36 -7.53 -20.10
CA ASP A 211 -12.74 -8.36 -18.96
C ASP A 211 -14.12 -8.99 -19.18
N GLY A 212 -14.24 -10.31 -18.98
CA GLY A 212 -15.47 -11.05 -19.21
C GLY A 212 -15.75 -11.41 -20.67
N LEU A 213 -14.94 -10.95 -21.64
CA LEU A 213 -15.17 -11.30 -23.05
C LEU A 213 -14.91 -12.79 -23.32
N TRP A 214 -13.89 -13.35 -22.69
CA TRP A 214 -13.56 -14.78 -22.81
C TRP A 214 -14.68 -15.66 -22.24
N GLU A 215 -15.15 -15.32 -21.05
CA GLU A 215 -16.25 -16.01 -20.37
C GLU A 215 -17.55 -15.94 -21.18
N SER A 216 -17.81 -14.79 -21.81
CA SER A 216 -19.00 -14.61 -22.65
C SER A 216 -19.01 -15.50 -23.91
N CYS A 217 -17.83 -15.89 -24.38
CA CYS A 217 -17.68 -16.81 -25.51
C CYS A 217 -17.95 -18.28 -25.14
N TYR A 218 -17.89 -18.60 -23.83
CA TYR A 218 -18.14 -19.96 -23.31
C TYR A 218 -19.61 -20.22 -22.89
N ALA A 219 -20.50 -19.29 -23.09
CA ALA A 219 -21.90 -19.44 -22.75
C ALA A 219 -22.58 -20.42 -23.71
N GLY A 220 -22.54 -21.69 -23.35
CA GLY A 220 -23.38 -22.74 -23.97
C GLY A 220 -22.61 -23.90 -24.58
N ALA A 221 -22.11 -24.79 -23.77
CA ALA A 221 -21.93 -26.21 -24.09
C ALA A 221 -22.75 -27.02 -23.11
#